data_6857bb216cdaaa4bf10888e87ad7a2f8
#
_entry.id   6857bb216cdaaa4bf10888e87ad7a2f8
#
_cell.length_a   1.000
_cell.length_b   1.000
_cell.length_c   1.000
_cell.angle_alpha   90.00
_cell.angle_beta   90.00
_cell.angle_gamma   90.00
#
_symmetry.space_group_name_H-M   'P 1'
#
loop_
_entity.id
_entity.type
_entity.pdbx_description
1 polymer ?
#
loop_
_entity_poly.entity_id
_entity_poly.type
_entity_poly.pdbx_seq_one_letter_code
_entity_poly.pdbx_strand_id
1 'polypeptide(L)'
;LTEYLHQTKPGQLMGGMLAHQLIYPATCKPRDIFCAQQYDEFLNQNLLRVFAGQGYSPAVMAVVEQEGFGDIYRDEDLALLARTKNDFMAFSYYASKTLDSDAIPEGTPVNYYLLHGEKNNPYLKATEWNWQIDPMGFRTIITRYANDWRMPVFPIENGIGVIESWDGVNPI
;
A
#
# COMPACT_ATOMS: atom_id res chain seq x y z
N LEU A 1 -11.92 -16.32 -4.34
CA LEU A 1 -13.21 -15.82 -3.83
C LEU A 1 -13.94 -15.02 -4.91
N THR A 2 -13.32 -14.06 -5.60
CA THR A 2 -13.91 -13.23 -6.66
C THR A 2 -14.55 -14.09 -7.77
N GLU A 3 -13.80 -15.04 -8.32
CA GLU A 3 -14.27 -15.95 -9.36
C GLU A 3 -15.49 -16.77 -8.88
N TYR A 4 -15.45 -17.29 -7.67
CA TYR A 4 -16.58 -18.00 -7.06
C TYR A 4 -17.81 -17.12 -6.89
N LEU A 5 -17.63 -15.86 -6.45
CA LEU A 5 -18.74 -14.91 -6.28
C LEU A 5 -19.40 -14.63 -7.62
N HIS A 6 -18.64 -14.33 -8.65
CA HIS A 6 -19.18 -14.02 -9.97
C HIS A 6 -19.96 -15.20 -10.59
N GLN A 7 -19.49 -16.43 -10.34
CA GLN A 7 -20.18 -17.66 -10.81
C GLN A 7 -21.47 -17.95 -10.04
N THR A 8 -21.49 -17.74 -8.74
CA THR A 8 -22.60 -18.16 -7.87
C THR A 8 -23.61 -17.04 -7.58
N LYS A 9 -23.19 -15.78 -7.69
CA LYS A 9 -23.97 -14.57 -7.40
C LYS A 9 -23.78 -13.52 -8.50
N PRO A 10 -24.28 -13.73 -9.72
CA PRO A 10 -24.13 -12.78 -10.81
C PRO A 10 -24.65 -11.39 -10.42
N GLY A 11 -23.87 -10.36 -10.72
CA GLY A 11 -24.20 -8.97 -10.39
C GLY A 11 -23.70 -8.48 -9.03
N GLN A 12 -23.12 -9.35 -8.20
CA GLN A 12 -22.40 -8.92 -7.01
C GLN A 12 -20.98 -8.48 -7.39
N LEU A 13 -20.48 -7.43 -6.73
CA LEU A 13 -19.15 -6.88 -6.96
C LEU A 13 -18.19 -7.29 -5.85
N MET A 14 -16.94 -7.55 -6.20
CA MET A 14 -15.86 -7.87 -5.28
C MET A 14 -14.72 -6.86 -5.42
N GLY A 15 -14.32 -6.25 -4.30
CA GLY A 15 -13.12 -5.42 -4.20
C GLY A 15 -12.07 -6.05 -3.31
N GLY A 16 -10.80 -5.74 -3.58
CA GLY A 16 -9.72 -6.02 -2.66
C GLY A 16 -9.46 -4.80 -1.78
N MET A 17 -9.15 -5.00 -0.50
CA MET A 17 -8.80 -3.92 0.43
C MET A 17 -7.31 -3.95 0.75
N LEU A 18 -6.67 -2.78 0.68
CA LEU A 18 -5.30 -2.53 1.03
C LEU A 18 -5.19 -1.43 2.09
N ALA A 19 -4.46 -1.66 3.15
CA ALA A 19 -4.01 -0.59 4.05
C ALA A 19 -2.86 0.16 3.36
N HIS A 20 -3.19 1.17 2.56
CA HIS A 20 -2.23 1.88 1.73
C HIS A 20 -1.44 2.90 2.55
N GLN A 21 -0.13 2.86 2.42
CA GLN A 21 0.78 3.88 2.95
C GLN A 21 1.50 4.54 1.78
N LEU A 22 1.30 5.85 1.56
CA LEU A 22 2.09 6.56 0.56
C LEU A 22 3.52 6.71 1.06
N ILE A 23 4.48 6.32 0.23
CA ILE A 23 5.91 6.34 0.59
C ILE A 23 6.58 7.52 -0.09
N TYR A 24 7.06 8.47 0.72
CA TYR A 24 7.87 9.60 0.26
C TYR A 24 9.36 9.30 0.35
N PRO A 25 10.17 9.72 -0.62
CA PRO A 25 11.61 9.80 -0.42
C PRO A 25 11.95 10.94 0.56
N ALA A 26 12.95 10.74 1.42
CA ALA A 26 13.37 11.78 2.38
C ALA A 26 13.94 13.02 1.70
N THR A 27 14.57 12.85 0.55
CA THR A 27 15.14 13.92 -0.28
C THR A 27 14.98 13.62 -1.76
N CYS A 28 15.45 14.52 -2.62
CA CYS A 28 15.54 14.28 -4.07
C CYS A 28 16.77 13.45 -4.49
N LYS A 29 17.52 12.84 -3.58
CA LYS A 29 18.58 11.91 -3.92
C LYS A 29 18.04 10.75 -4.75
N PRO A 30 18.72 10.34 -5.83
CA PRO A 30 18.29 9.18 -6.63
C PRO A 30 18.10 7.91 -5.79
N ARG A 31 18.95 7.67 -4.77
CA ARG A 31 18.81 6.50 -3.89
C ARG A 31 17.56 6.57 -3.00
N ASP A 32 17.22 7.74 -2.45
CA ASP A 32 15.98 7.91 -1.67
C ASP A 32 14.75 7.63 -2.52
N ILE A 33 14.72 8.19 -3.74
CA ILE A 33 13.62 7.98 -4.70
C ILE A 33 13.51 6.49 -5.05
N PHE A 34 14.62 5.83 -5.34
CA PHE A 34 14.64 4.43 -5.71
C PHE A 34 14.18 3.52 -4.55
N CYS A 35 14.67 3.75 -3.33
CA CYS A 35 14.25 2.99 -2.15
C CYS A 35 12.76 3.18 -1.84
N ALA A 36 12.25 4.40 -1.96
CA ALA A 36 10.82 4.67 -1.78
C ALA A 36 9.98 3.94 -2.83
N GLN A 37 10.41 3.94 -4.09
CA GLN A 37 9.74 3.23 -5.18
C GLN A 37 9.77 1.70 -4.97
N GLN A 38 10.91 1.13 -4.59
CA GLN A 38 11.02 -0.31 -4.32
C GLN A 38 10.11 -0.74 -3.17
N TYR A 39 10.06 0.07 -2.11
CA TYR A 39 9.22 -0.24 -0.96
C TYR A 39 7.73 -0.08 -1.29
N ASP A 40 7.35 0.94 -2.07
CA ASP A 40 5.97 1.10 -2.58
C ASP A 40 5.55 -0.09 -3.45
N GLU A 41 6.45 -0.58 -4.32
CA GLU A 41 6.21 -1.79 -5.13
C GLU A 41 5.99 -3.02 -4.25
N PHE A 42 6.80 -3.21 -3.21
CA PHE A 42 6.68 -4.32 -2.28
C PHE A 42 5.39 -4.23 -1.45
N LEU A 43 5.11 -3.08 -0.85
CA LEU A 43 4.02 -2.91 0.11
C LEU A 43 2.65 -2.74 -0.56
N ASN A 44 2.58 -1.87 -1.58
CA ASN A 44 1.31 -1.42 -2.14
C ASN A 44 1.05 -1.99 -3.54
N GLN A 45 1.94 -1.73 -4.49
CA GLN A 45 1.69 -2.01 -5.91
C GLN A 45 1.54 -3.50 -6.19
N ASN A 46 2.26 -4.34 -5.45
CA ASN A 46 2.14 -5.79 -5.56
C ASN A 46 0.70 -6.29 -5.32
N LEU A 47 0.04 -5.82 -4.27
CA LEU A 47 -1.36 -6.19 -3.98
C LEU A 47 -2.34 -5.58 -4.98
N LEU A 48 -2.10 -4.35 -5.42
CA LEU A 48 -2.92 -3.72 -6.45
C LEU A 48 -2.85 -4.48 -7.78
N ARG A 49 -1.66 -5.00 -8.13
CA ARG A 49 -1.49 -5.89 -9.30
C ARG A 49 -2.34 -7.15 -9.17
N VAL A 50 -2.32 -7.78 -8.00
CA VAL A 50 -3.16 -8.97 -7.72
C VAL A 50 -4.64 -8.63 -7.88
N PHE A 51 -5.11 -7.51 -7.33
CA PHE A 51 -6.50 -7.08 -7.47
C PHE A 51 -6.88 -6.76 -8.92
N ALA A 52 -5.93 -6.28 -9.71
CA ALA A 52 -6.11 -6.02 -11.15
C ALA A 52 -6.01 -7.28 -12.03
N GLY A 53 -5.77 -8.46 -11.46
CA GLY A 53 -5.61 -9.71 -12.21
C GLY A 53 -4.28 -9.81 -12.96
N GLN A 54 -3.21 -9.21 -12.43
CA GLN A 54 -1.87 -9.24 -13.02
C GLN A 54 -0.90 -10.18 -12.28
N GLY A 55 -1.36 -10.81 -11.19
CA GLY A 55 -0.51 -11.64 -10.32
C GLY A 55 0.46 -10.82 -9.47
N TYR A 56 1.36 -11.50 -8.76
CA TYR A 56 2.39 -10.84 -7.96
C TYR A 56 3.44 -10.15 -8.83
N SER A 57 4.07 -9.10 -8.28
CA SER A 57 5.16 -8.43 -8.97
C SER A 57 6.41 -9.30 -9.01
N PRO A 58 7.21 -9.25 -10.10
CA PRO A 58 8.48 -9.98 -10.14
C PRO A 58 9.45 -9.59 -9.03
N ALA A 59 9.44 -8.34 -8.59
CA ALA A 59 10.28 -7.86 -7.50
C ALA A 59 9.92 -8.53 -6.16
N VAL A 60 8.62 -8.68 -5.89
CA VAL A 60 8.14 -9.38 -4.68
C VAL A 60 8.43 -10.86 -4.76
N MET A 61 8.23 -11.49 -5.92
CA MET A 61 8.58 -12.90 -6.11
C MET A 61 10.06 -13.16 -5.86
N ALA A 62 10.94 -12.27 -6.32
CA ALA A 62 12.37 -12.37 -6.03
C ALA A 62 12.69 -12.29 -4.52
N VAL A 63 12.00 -11.43 -3.77
CA VAL A 63 12.16 -11.37 -2.30
C VAL A 63 11.70 -12.66 -1.64
N VAL A 64 10.54 -13.19 -2.04
CA VAL A 64 9.99 -14.44 -1.50
C VAL A 64 10.97 -15.60 -1.71
N GLU A 65 11.58 -15.69 -2.89
CA GLU A 65 12.60 -16.70 -3.19
C GLU A 65 13.88 -16.51 -2.36
N GLN A 66 14.37 -15.27 -2.24
CA GLN A 66 15.57 -14.94 -1.47
C GLN A 66 15.41 -15.25 0.02
N GLU A 67 14.21 -15.02 0.56
CA GLU A 67 13.87 -15.34 1.96
C GLU A 67 13.56 -16.84 2.18
N GLY A 68 13.62 -17.66 1.14
CA GLY A 68 13.41 -19.10 1.23
C GLY A 68 11.95 -19.53 1.34
N PHE A 69 11.01 -18.71 0.92
CA PHE A 69 9.56 -18.97 0.97
C PHE A 69 8.97 -19.37 -0.39
N GLY A 70 9.78 -19.77 -1.37
CA GLY A 70 9.30 -20.17 -2.71
C GLY A 70 8.28 -21.31 -2.71
N ASP A 71 8.26 -22.13 -1.68
CA ASP A 71 7.34 -23.27 -1.56
C ASP A 71 5.93 -22.91 -1.04
N ILE A 72 5.68 -21.64 -0.68
CA ILE A 72 4.37 -21.23 -0.12
C ILE A 72 3.27 -21.06 -1.17
N TYR A 73 3.59 -21.05 -2.43
CA TYR A 73 2.63 -20.92 -3.53
C TYR A 73 2.85 -22.05 -4.56
N ARG A 74 1.78 -22.35 -5.31
CA ARG A 74 1.79 -23.32 -6.40
C ARG A 74 1.54 -22.59 -7.72
N ASP A 75 1.97 -23.16 -8.82
CA ASP A 75 1.76 -22.59 -10.17
C ASP A 75 0.28 -22.31 -10.46
N GLU A 76 -0.61 -23.19 -10.00
CA GLU A 76 -2.06 -23.03 -10.15
C GLU A 76 -2.60 -21.83 -9.36
N ASP A 77 -2.04 -21.51 -8.19
CA ASP A 77 -2.41 -20.33 -7.40
C ASP A 77 -1.98 -19.05 -8.11
N LEU A 78 -0.75 -19.03 -8.64
CA LEU A 78 -0.24 -17.92 -9.45
C LEU A 78 -1.06 -17.71 -10.71
N ALA A 79 -1.41 -18.79 -11.42
CA ALA A 79 -2.28 -18.74 -12.60
C ALA A 79 -3.69 -18.21 -12.27
N LEU A 80 -4.24 -18.59 -11.11
CA LEU A 80 -5.53 -18.08 -10.65
C LEU A 80 -5.46 -16.58 -10.38
N LEU A 81 -4.44 -16.11 -9.65
CA LEU A 81 -4.25 -14.69 -9.35
C LEU A 81 -4.03 -13.85 -10.61
N ALA A 82 -3.31 -14.38 -11.59
CA ALA A 82 -3.02 -13.67 -12.85
C ALA A 82 -4.22 -13.54 -13.80
N ARG A 83 -5.33 -14.27 -13.56
CA ARG A 83 -6.54 -14.19 -14.39
C ARG A 83 -7.75 -13.61 -13.66
N THR A 84 -7.69 -13.53 -12.32
CA THR A 84 -8.83 -13.10 -11.50
C THR A 84 -8.72 -11.62 -11.21
N LYS A 85 -9.63 -10.83 -11.79
CA LYS A 85 -9.69 -9.38 -11.59
C LYS A 85 -10.85 -9.02 -10.66
N ASN A 86 -10.59 -8.14 -9.69
CA ASN A 86 -11.62 -7.54 -8.86
C ASN A 86 -12.39 -6.45 -9.64
N ASP A 87 -13.59 -6.10 -9.17
CA ASP A 87 -14.44 -5.10 -9.82
C ASP A 87 -14.07 -3.67 -9.43
N PHE A 88 -13.49 -3.49 -8.25
CA PHE A 88 -13.01 -2.21 -7.74
C PHE A 88 -11.82 -2.39 -6.81
N MET A 89 -11.10 -1.30 -6.58
CA MET A 89 -10.00 -1.22 -5.62
C MET A 89 -10.44 -0.45 -4.39
N ALA A 90 -10.38 -1.10 -3.23
CA ALA A 90 -10.66 -0.48 -1.96
C ALA A 90 -9.37 -0.29 -1.15
N PHE A 91 -9.29 0.78 -0.36
CA PHE A 91 -8.15 1.03 0.50
C PHE A 91 -8.54 1.79 1.77
N SER A 92 -7.72 1.58 2.81
CA SER A 92 -7.66 2.41 4.01
C SER A 92 -6.44 3.32 3.93
N TYR A 93 -6.56 4.56 4.36
CA TYR A 93 -5.44 5.49 4.43
C TYR A 93 -5.52 6.37 5.67
N TYR A 94 -4.47 6.36 6.48
CA TYR A 94 -4.38 7.15 7.71
C TYR A 94 -3.17 8.08 7.73
N ALA A 95 -2.05 7.63 7.19
CA ALA A 95 -0.80 8.39 7.20
C ALA A 95 0.12 7.96 6.06
N SER A 96 0.99 8.87 5.62
CA SER A 96 2.12 8.56 4.74
C SER A 96 3.37 8.24 5.56
N LYS A 97 4.35 7.63 4.89
CA LYS A 97 5.66 7.29 5.42
C LYS A 97 6.75 7.97 4.62
N THR A 98 7.90 8.20 5.22
CA THR A 98 9.06 8.77 4.53
C THR A 98 10.27 7.89 4.77
N LEU A 99 11.01 7.57 3.70
CA LEU A 99 12.21 6.73 3.72
C LEU A 99 13.46 7.55 3.45
N ASP A 100 14.44 7.40 4.35
CA ASP A 100 15.80 7.92 4.23
C ASP A 100 16.75 6.76 3.90
N SER A 101 17.28 6.75 2.69
CA SER A 101 18.17 5.69 2.23
C SER A 101 19.52 5.66 2.92
N ASP A 102 19.95 6.78 3.53
CA ASP A 102 21.21 6.83 4.28
C ASP A 102 21.12 6.03 5.59
N ALA A 103 19.94 5.84 6.13
CA ALA A 103 19.70 5.04 7.33
C ALA A 103 19.50 3.54 7.02
N ILE A 104 19.36 3.15 5.75
CA ILE A 104 19.17 1.76 5.33
C ILE A 104 20.55 1.14 5.05
N PRO A 105 21.00 0.13 5.84
CA PRO A 105 22.27 -0.56 5.59
C PRO A 105 22.33 -1.18 4.19
N GLU A 106 23.54 -1.26 3.63
CA GLU A 106 23.74 -1.93 2.36
C GLU A 106 23.36 -3.43 2.47
N GLY A 107 22.69 -3.95 1.45
CA GLY A 107 22.23 -5.34 1.43
C GLY A 107 20.95 -5.60 2.24
N THR A 108 20.34 -4.59 2.86
CA THR A 108 19.04 -4.75 3.55
C THR A 108 17.97 -5.18 2.55
N PRO A 109 17.22 -6.28 2.80
CA PRO A 109 16.07 -6.65 1.99
C PRO A 109 14.95 -5.60 2.06
N VAL A 110 14.19 -5.45 0.96
CA VAL A 110 13.20 -4.37 0.81
C VAL A 110 12.12 -4.39 1.90
N ASN A 111 11.71 -5.55 2.37
CA ASN A 111 10.72 -5.72 3.45
C ASN A 111 11.15 -5.09 4.79
N TYR A 112 12.44 -4.81 4.99
CA TYR A 112 12.98 -4.17 6.19
C TYR A 112 13.29 -2.66 6.00
N TYR A 113 12.98 -2.06 4.87
CA TYR A 113 13.34 -0.65 4.61
C TYR A 113 12.72 0.31 5.61
N LEU A 114 11.44 0.16 5.98
CA LEU A 114 10.84 1.03 7.00
C LEU A 114 11.45 0.83 8.39
N LEU A 115 11.87 -0.39 8.72
CA LEU A 115 12.49 -0.66 10.03
C LEU A 115 13.74 0.19 10.26
N HIS A 116 14.51 0.44 9.21
CA HIS A 116 15.77 1.18 9.29
C HIS A 116 15.65 2.64 8.83
N GLY A 117 14.89 2.89 7.78
CA GLY A 117 14.88 4.16 7.06
C GLY A 117 13.66 5.06 7.33
N GLU A 118 12.71 4.65 8.19
CA GLU A 118 11.55 5.49 8.48
C GLU A 118 11.96 6.77 9.21
N LYS A 119 11.44 7.90 8.74
CA LYS A 119 11.55 9.20 9.41
C LYS A 119 10.28 10.03 9.19
N ASN A 120 10.10 11.05 10.01
CA ASN A 120 9.01 11.99 9.84
C ASN A 120 9.29 12.93 8.65
N ASN A 121 8.25 13.16 7.84
CA ASN A 121 8.29 14.19 6.81
C ASN A 121 8.29 15.57 7.47
N PRO A 122 9.30 16.42 7.24
CA PRO A 122 9.40 17.71 7.92
C PRO A 122 8.31 18.71 7.49
N TYR A 123 7.57 18.42 6.44
CA TYR A 123 6.51 19.28 5.90
C TYR A 123 5.10 18.89 6.36
N LEU A 124 4.98 17.80 7.14
CA LEU A 124 3.70 17.31 7.63
C LEU A 124 3.63 17.44 9.15
N LYS A 125 2.47 17.86 9.64
CA LYS A 125 2.16 17.77 11.06
C LYS A 125 1.88 16.31 11.44
N ALA A 126 2.23 15.93 12.65
CA ALA A 126 1.91 14.61 13.18
C ALA A 126 0.96 14.76 14.39
N THR A 127 0.14 13.74 14.62
CA THR A 127 -0.65 13.59 15.83
C THR A 127 0.23 13.10 16.98
N GLU A 128 -0.33 13.01 18.19
CA GLU A 128 0.35 12.48 19.38
C GLU A 128 0.77 10.99 19.19
N TRP A 129 0.12 10.27 18.27
CA TRP A 129 0.48 8.90 17.88
C TRP A 129 1.54 8.84 16.77
N ASN A 130 2.11 9.99 16.44
CA ASN A 130 3.05 10.16 15.33
C ASN A 130 2.46 9.78 13.95
N TRP A 131 1.15 9.91 13.79
CA TRP A 131 0.52 9.79 12.48
C TRP A 131 0.59 11.11 11.74
N GLN A 132 1.24 11.11 10.60
CA GLN A 132 1.41 12.31 9.79
C GLN A 132 0.13 12.63 9.03
N ILE A 133 -0.38 13.84 9.21
CA ILE A 133 -1.62 14.33 8.58
C ILE A 133 -1.30 14.75 7.14
N ASP A 134 -1.76 13.97 6.17
CA ASP A 134 -1.41 14.17 4.77
C ASP A 134 -2.61 14.05 3.81
N PRO A 135 -3.45 15.09 3.70
CA PRO A 135 -4.56 15.09 2.74
C PRO A 135 -4.10 15.10 1.27
N MET A 136 -2.90 15.60 0.99
CA MET A 136 -2.34 15.54 -0.36
C MET A 136 -1.90 14.13 -0.74
N GLY A 137 -1.41 13.36 0.23
CA GLY A 137 -1.12 11.93 0.07
C GLY A 137 -2.37 11.15 -0.30
N PHE A 138 -3.47 11.38 0.39
CA PHE A 138 -4.77 10.78 0.05
C PHE A 138 -5.19 11.07 -1.39
N ARG A 139 -5.12 12.35 -1.80
CA ARG A 139 -5.40 12.75 -3.19
C ARG A 139 -4.46 12.07 -4.18
N THR A 140 -3.17 11.98 -3.86
CA THR A 140 -2.15 11.33 -4.69
C THR A 140 -2.48 9.86 -4.93
N ILE A 141 -2.88 9.13 -3.89
CA ILE A 141 -3.26 7.71 -3.98
C ILE A 141 -4.46 7.54 -4.91
N ILE A 142 -5.55 8.29 -4.70
CA ILE A 142 -6.74 8.22 -5.57
C ILE A 142 -6.39 8.50 -7.02
N THR A 143 -5.57 9.54 -7.27
CA THR A 143 -5.15 9.90 -8.62
C THR A 143 -4.33 8.78 -9.28
N ARG A 144 -3.41 8.17 -8.53
CA ARG A 144 -2.61 7.03 -9.01
C ARG A 144 -3.51 5.84 -9.34
N TYR A 145 -4.45 5.48 -8.47
CA TYR A 145 -5.37 4.37 -8.70
C TYR A 145 -6.21 4.57 -9.97
N ALA A 146 -6.74 5.78 -10.15
CA ALA A 146 -7.54 6.11 -11.33
C ALA A 146 -6.70 6.05 -12.63
N ASN A 147 -5.46 6.55 -12.60
CA ASN A 147 -4.62 6.61 -13.79
C ASN A 147 -3.95 5.29 -14.14
N ASP A 148 -3.42 4.59 -13.13
CA ASP A 148 -2.57 3.41 -13.35
C ASP A 148 -3.42 2.14 -13.50
N TRP A 149 -4.49 2.02 -12.72
CA TRP A 149 -5.31 0.81 -12.68
C TRP A 149 -6.63 0.92 -13.45
N ARG A 150 -7.15 2.13 -13.67
CA ARG A 150 -8.40 2.39 -14.39
C ARG A 150 -9.58 1.55 -13.91
N MET A 151 -9.66 1.38 -12.59
CA MET A 151 -10.71 0.67 -11.90
C MET A 151 -11.48 1.64 -10.99
N PRO A 152 -12.75 1.38 -10.66
CA PRO A 152 -13.44 2.12 -9.63
C PRO A 152 -12.65 2.09 -8.32
N VAL A 153 -12.59 3.20 -7.60
CA VAL A 153 -11.83 3.36 -6.35
C VAL A 153 -12.79 3.60 -5.21
N PHE A 154 -12.60 2.87 -4.12
CA PHE A 154 -13.44 2.96 -2.94
C PHE A 154 -12.59 3.11 -1.67
N PRO A 155 -12.31 4.33 -1.20
CA PRO A 155 -11.75 4.55 0.14
C PRO A 155 -12.77 4.08 1.19
N ILE A 156 -12.42 3.06 1.97
CA ILE A 156 -13.31 2.48 2.99
C ILE A 156 -12.97 2.94 4.40
N GLU A 157 -11.73 3.36 4.62
CA GLU A 157 -11.32 3.93 5.88
C GLU A 157 -10.41 5.14 5.65
N ASN A 158 -10.67 6.19 6.41
CA ASN A 158 -9.81 7.35 6.52
C ASN A 158 -10.09 8.03 7.86
N GLY A 159 -9.06 8.59 8.50
CA GLY A 159 -9.22 9.26 9.77
C GLY A 159 -7.91 9.77 10.35
N ILE A 160 -8.02 10.36 11.52
CA ILE A 160 -6.89 10.90 12.27
C ILE A 160 -6.92 10.26 13.67
N GLY A 161 -5.81 9.65 14.09
CA GLY A 161 -5.65 9.20 15.47
C GLY A 161 -5.14 10.34 16.34
N VAL A 162 -6.00 10.93 17.17
CA VAL A 162 -5.68 12.03 18.08
C VAL A 162 -6.20 11.74 19.47
N ILE A 163 -5.60 12.38 20.47
CA ILE A 163 -6.14 12.39 21.83
C ILE A 163 -7.15 13.53 21.90
N GLU A 164 -8.40 13.19 22.12
CA GLU A 164 -9.49 14.15 22.20
C GLU A 164 -10.09 14.16 23.60
N SER A 165 -10.55 15.33 24.03
CA SER A 165 -11.37 15.45 25.23
C SER A 165 -12.71 16.08 24.85
N TRP A 166 -13.79 15.33 25.02
CA TRP A 166 -15.12 15.84 24.76
C TRP A 166 -15.75 16.38 26.03
N ASP A 167 -16.31 17.57 25.96
CA ASP A 167 -17.01 18.25 27.08
C ASP A 167 -18.46 17.77 27.27
N GLY A 168 -18.94 16.85 26.41
CA GLY A 168 -20.29 16.31 26.46
C GLY A 168 -21.33 17.14 25.70
N VAL A 169 -20.96 18.27 25.13
CA VAL A 169 -21.89 19.23 24.52
C VAL A 169 -21.50 19.64 23.11
N ASN A 170 -20.27 20.06 22.91
CA ASN A 170 -19.81 20.58 21.63
C ASN A 170 -19.26 19.48 20.72
N PRO A 171 -19.41 19.59 19.37
CA PRO A 171 -18.71 18.70 18.45
C PRO A 171 -17.20 18.82 18.64
N ILE A 172 -16.50 17.70 18.51
CA ILE A 172 -15.04 17.65 18.52
C ILE A 172 -14.50 18.10 17.18
#